data_f24dae6d1e1a4d2c019e06e1a55c764c
#
_entry.id   f24dae6d1e1a4d2c019e06e1a55c764c
#
_cell.length_a   1.000
_cell.length_b   1.000
_cell.length_c   1.000
_cell.angle_alpha   90.00
_cell.angle_beta   90.00
_cell.angle_gamma   90.00
#
_symmetry.space_group_name_H-M   'P 1'
#
loop_
_entity.id
_entity.type
_entity.pdbx_description
1 polymer ?
#
loop_
_entity_poly.entity_id
_entity_poly.type
_entity_poly.pdbx_seq_one_letter_code
_entity_poly.pdbx_strand_id
1 'polypeptide(L)'
;DQERAVHDWMIAWGSYDSDTLSHGQSAEPNPDHDNPYGFLIGKKGICLGYTSTFQLFMDLLGIECITVSGTAYSKTQEHAWNMVRLDGEWYCVDVTWDDPTTYGSVSKTTAHRYFNVTSEYLRGRDHQWDASAVSEATATKYAWNPYA
;
A
#
# COMPACT_ATOMS: atom_id res chain seq x y z
N ASP A 1 -11.92 8.91 8.04
CA ASP A 1 -12.49 7.68 8.63
C ASP A 1 -12.79 6.60 7.60
N GLN A 2 -13.35 6.94 6.41
CA GLN A 2 -13.61 5.98 5.34
C GLN A 2 -12.31 5.39 4.77
N GLU A 3 -11.32 6.21 4.53
CA GLU A 3 -9.99 5.77 4.06
C GLU A 3 -9.36 4.78 5.03
N ARG A 4 -9.37 5.11 6.33
CA ARG A 4 -8.82 4.23 7.35
C ARG A 4 -9.58 2.91 7.43
N ALA A 5 -10.90 2.96 7.33
CA ALA A 5 -11.72 1.75 7.32
C ALA A 5 -11.35 0.82 6.16
N VAL A 6 -11.10 1.36 4.98
CA VAL A 6 -10.65 0.59 3.81
C VAL A 6 -9.26 -0.01 4.06
N HIS A 7 -8.32 0.81 4.53
CA HIS A 7 -6.96 0.37 4.86
C HIS A 7 -6.98 -0.81 5.83
N ASP A 8 -7.69 -0.65 6.94
CA ASP A 8 -7.74 -1.67 8.01
C ASP A 8 -8.47 -2.92 7.55
N TRP A 9 -9.55 -2.75 6.77
CA TRP A 9 -10.28 -3.89 6.20
C TRP A 9 -9.40 -4.69 5.23
N MET A 10 -8.63 -4.03 4.39
CA MET A 10 -7.75 -4.70 3.43
C MET A 10 -6.71 -5.56 4.14
N ILE A 11 -6.13 -5.06 5.22
CA ILE A 11 -5.15 -5.82 6.01
C ILE A 11 -5.82 -7.03 6.67
N ALA A 12 -7.03 -6.88 7.17
CA ALA A 12 -7.78 -7.99 7.77
C ALA A 12 -8.22 -9.02 6.74
N TRP A 13 -8.56 -8.59 5.52
CA TRP A 13 -9.11 -9.43 4.47
C TRP A 13 -8.05 -10.23 3.72
N GLY A 14 -6.99 -9.55 3.24
CA GLY A 14 -6.00 -10.10 2.34
C GLY A 14 -4.73 -10.57 3.03
N SER A 15 -3.85 -11.17 2.25
CA SER A 15 -2.51 -11.56 2.67
C SER A 15 -1.52 -11.30 1.54
N TYR A 16 -0.26 -11.03 1.88
CA TYR A 16 0.77 -10.86 0.89
C TYR A 16 1.05 -12.20 0.17
N ASP A 17 1.11 -12.15 -1.16
CA ASP A 17 1.35 -13.34 -1.98
C ASP A 17 2.85 -13.64 -2.05
N SER A 18 3.37 -14.19 -0.96
CA SER A 18 4.77 -14.61 -0.88
C SER A 18 5.07 -15.85 -1.72
N ASP A 19 4.05 -16.64 -2.04
CA ASP A 19 4.21 -17.84 -2.86
C ASP A 19 4.66 -17.50 -4.28
N THR A 20 4.10 -16.43 -4.86
CA THR A 20 4.51 -15.95 -6.19
C THR A 20 5.99 -15.53 -6.21
N LEU A 21 6.50 -14.98 -5.11
CA LEU A 21 7.88 -14.53 -5.01
C LEU A 21 8.85 -15.64 -4.61
N SER A 22 8.40 -16.61 -3.79
CA SER A 22 9.29 -17.61 -3.18
C SER A 22 9.49 -18.87 -4.02
N HIS A 23 8.58 -19.19 -4.95
CA HIS A 23 8.64 -20.41 -5.75
C HIS A 23 9.43 -20.24 -7.06
N GLY A 24 9.96 -19.05 -7.33
CA GLY A 24 10.82 -18.77 -8.46
C GLY A 24 10.19 -19.17 -9.79
N GLN A 25 11.02 -19.75 -10.69
CA GLN A 25 10.61 -20.07 -12.05
C GLN A 25 9.79 -21.36 -12.18
N SER A 26 9.59 -22.12 -11.10
CA SER A 26 8.95 -23.44 -11.16
C SER A 26 7.47 -23.42 -10.84
N ALA A 27 6.93 -22.35 -10.28
CA ALA A 27 5.51 -22.21 -10.00
C ALA A 27 4.87 -21.26 -11.02
N GLU A 28 3.69 -21.62 -11.52
CA GLU A 28 2.88 -20.71 -12.32
C GLU A 28 2.50 -19.52 -11.42
N PRO A 29 2.89 -18.29 -11.75
CA PRO A 29 2.52 -17.14 -10.95
C PRO A 29 1.00 -16.98 -10.97
N ASN A 30 0.43 -16.60 -9.84
CA ASN A 30 -0.99 -16.23 -9.80
C ASN A 30 -1.21 -15.05 -10.77
N PRO A 31 -1.98 -15.20 -11.85
CA PRO A 31 -2.14 -14.14 -12.85
C PRO A 31 -2.82 -12.89 -12.28
N ASP A 32 -3.51 -13.01 -11.15
CA ASP A 32 -4.28 -11.94 -10.53
C ASP A 32 -3.60 -11.36 -9.28
N HIS A 33 -2.31 -11.64 -9.04
CA HIS A 33 -1.60 -11.16 -7.86
C HIS A 33 -1.40 -9.64 -7.83
N ASP A 34 -1.57 -8.96 -8.97
CA ASP A 34 -1.33 -7.54 -9.14
C ASP A 34 -2.60 -6.72 -9.43
N ASN A 35 -3.78 -7.29 -9.20
CA ASN A 35 -5.03 -6.60 -9.52
C ASN A 35 -6.09 -6.81 -8.41
N PRO A 36 -7.19 -6.00 -8.44
CA PRO A 36 -8.22 -6.08 -7.42
C PRO A 36 -8.97 -7.42 -7.39
N TYR A 37 -9.13 -8.09 -8.53
CA TYR A 37 -9.82 -9.37 -8.57
C TYR A 37 -9.11 -10.41 -7.70
N GLY A 38 -7.80 -10.54 -7.87
CA GLY A 38 -7.01 -11.48 -7.07
C GLY A 38 -7.02 -11.14 -5.59
N PHE A 39 -6.95 -9.87 -5.25
CA PHE A 39 -6.99 -9.44 -3.85
C PHE A 39 -8.38 -9.67 -3.22
N LEU A 40 -9.44 -9.26 -3.90
CA LEU A 40 -10.80 -9.32 -3.35
C LEU A 40 -11.35 -10.75 -3.34
N ILE A 41 -11.08 -11.53 -4.35
CA ILE A 41 -11.61 -12.89 -4.49
C ILE A 41 -10.62 -13.93 -3.97
N GLY A 42 -9.36 -13.83 -4.38
CA GLY A 42 -8.31 -14.76 -3.96
C GLY A 42 -7.72 -14.46 -2.59
N LYS A 43 -7.98 -13.28 -2.02
CA LYS A 43 -7.47 -12.83 -0.71
C LYS A 43 -5.95 -12.76 -0.64
N LYS A 44 -5.29 -12.60 -1.79
CA LYS A 44 -3.83 -12.50 -1.89
C LYS A 44 -3.42 -11.50 -2.95
N GLY A 45 -2.30 -10.83 -2.73
CA GLY A 45 -1.71 -9.93 -3.71
C GLY A 45 -0.27 -9.57 -3.37
N ILE A 46 0.46 -9.11 -4.37
CA ILE A 46 1.72 -8.38 -4.19
C ILE A 46 1.39 -6.89 -4.05
N CYS A 47 2.41 -6.02 -4.01
CA CYS A 47 2.20 -4.57 -3.80
C CYS A 47 1.17 -3.96 -4.77
N LEU A 48 1.16 -4.35 -6.05
CA LEU A 48 0.18 -3.86 -7.02
C LEU A 48 -1.24 -4.37 -6.73
N GLY A 49 -1.39 -5.56 -6.17
CA GLY A 49 -2.69 -6.06 -5.71
C GLY A 49 -3.28 -5.18 -4.61
N TYR A 50 -2.48 -4.84 -3.61
CA TYR A 50 -2.87 -3.91 -2.55
C TYR A 50 -3.14 -2.51 -3.11
N THR A 51 -2.21 -1.99 -3.89
CA THR A 51 -2.25 -0.62 -4.41
C THR A 51 -3.44 -0.39 -5.33
N SER A 52 -3.70 -1.31 -6.25
CA SER A 52 -4.81 -1.19 -7.20
C SER A 52 -6.17 -1.38 -6.51
N THR A 53 -6.24 -2.22 -5.48
CA THR A 53 -7.46 -2.41 -4.69
C THR A 53 -7.76 -1.17 -3.86
N PHE A 54 -6.75 -0.59 -3.20
CA PHE A 54 -6.91 0.66 -2.46
C PHE A 54 -7.35 1.79 -3.38
N GLN A 55 -6.74 1.90 -4.56
CA GLN A 55 -7.13 2.87 -5.59
C GLN A 55 -8.60 2.73 -5.97
N LEU A 56 -9.04 1.49 -6.22
CA LEU A 56 -10.43 1.21 -6.57
C LEU A 56 -11.40 1.69 -5.50
N PHE A 57 -11.13 1.38 -4.23
CA PHE A 57 -11.99 1.82 -3.13
C PHE A 57 -12.00 3.34 -2.97
N MET A 58 -10.84 4.00 -3.12
CA MET A 58 -10.80 5.46 -3.04
C MET A 58 -11.60 6.10 -4.18
N ASP A 59 -11.47 5.57 -5.39
CA ASP A 59 -12.25 6.03 -6.55
C ASP A 59 -13.75 5.88 -6.29
N LEU A 60 -14.19 4.75 -5.74
CA LEU A 60 -15.60 4.51 -5.43
C LEU A 60 -16.12 5.43 -4.33
N LEU A 61 -15.27 5.84 -3.39
CA LEU A 61 -15.62 6.74 -2.30
C LEU A 61 -15.54 8.23 -2.71
N GLY A 62 -15.03 8.52 -3.91
CA GLY A 62 -14.83 9.90 -4.36
C GLY A 62 -13.64 10.57 -3.68
N ILE A 63 -12.69 9.82 -3.14
CA ILE A 63 -11.46 10.34 -2.54
C ILE A 63 -10.37 10.35 -3.61
N GLU A 64 -9.77 11.52 -3.85
CA GLU A 64 -8.70 11.64 -4.84
C GLU A 64 -7.50 10.81 -4.41
N CYS A 65 -7.09 9.89 -5.28
CA CYS A 65 -6.03 8.94 -5.00
C CYS A 65 -5.24 8.64 -6.28
N ILE A 66 -3.94 8.48 -6.15
CA ILE A 66 -3.06 8.07 -7.25
C ILE A 66 -2.23 6.86 -6.83
N THR A 67 -1.77 6.13 -7.83
CA THR A 67 -0.79 5.06 -7.66
C THR A 67 0.60 5.62 -7.97
N VAL A 68 1.54 5.38 -7.08
CA VAL A 68 2.94 5.79 -7.24
C VAL A 68 3.78 4.54 -7.46
N SER A 69 4.62 4.58 -8.48
CA SER A 69 5.59 3.52 -8.76
C SER A 69 7.00 4.03 -8.47
N GLY A 70 7.78 3.20 -7.82
CA GLY A 70 9.15 3.52 -7.46
C GLY A 70 9.92 2.25 -7.12
N THR A 71 10.86 2.34 -6.21
CA THR A 71 11.67 1.22 -5.76
C THR A 71 11.72 1.15 -4.24
N ALA A 72 12.00 -0.03 -3.73
CA ALA A 72 12.25 -0.31 -2.33
C ALA A 72 13.45 -1.26 -2.20
N TYR A 73 13.80 -1.63 -0.96
CA TYR A 73 14.88 -2.56 -0.68
C TYR A 73 16.21 -2.10 -1.31
N SER A 74 16.60 -0.85 -0.99
CA SER A 74 17.81 -0.20 -1.51
C SER A 74 17.85 -0.14 -3.04
N LYS A 75 16.71 0.14 -3.65
CA LYS A 75 16.51 0.22 -5.11
C LYS A 75 16.64 -1.11 -5.84
N THR A 76 16.56 -2.23 -5.13
CA THR A 76 16.71 -3.56 -5.75
C THR A 76 15.40 -4.14 -6.26
N GLN A 77 14.25 -3.63 -5.79
CA GLN A 77 12.93 -4.11 -6.20
C GLN A 77 12.03 -2.97 -6.62
N GLU A 78 11.25 -3.19 -7.66
CA GLU A 78 10.13 -2.31 -7.98
C GLU A 78 9.08 -2.41 -6.89
N HIS A 79 8.48 -1.28 -6.55
CA HIS A 79 7.45 -1.18 -5.53
C HIS A 79 6.41 -0.15 -5.93
N ALA A 80 5.20 -0.32 -5.45
CA ALA A 80 4.11 0.61 -5.68
C ALA A 80 3.34 0.86 -4.40
N TRP A 81 2.82 2.07 -4.27
CA TRP A 81 1.98 2.49 -3.15
C TRP A 81 1.01 3.56 -3.63
N ASN A 82 0.25 4.15 -2.73
CA ASN A 82 -0.74 5.18 -3.08
C ASN A 82 -0.40 6.51 -2.44
N MET A 83 -0.93 7.57 -3.03
CA MET A 83 -1.10 8.86 -2.38
C MET A 83 -2.56 9.25 -2.42
N VAL A 84 -3.06 9.80 -1.32
CA VAL A 84 -4.43 10.32 -1.21
C VAL A 84 -4.40 11.81 -0.96
N ARG A 85 -5.42 12.52 -1.45
CA ARG A 85 -5.59 13.93 -1.19
C ARG A 85 -6.78 14.15 -0.27
N LEU A 86 -6.52 14.71 0.91
CA LEU A 86 -7.51 14.95 1.94
C LEU A 86 -7.46 16.43 2.34
N ASP A 87 -8.58 17.12 2.27
CA ASP A 87 -8.66 18.56 2.55
C ASP A 87 -7.62 19.40 1.77
N GLY A 88 -7.36 19.01 0.52
CA GLY A 88 -6.42 19.71 -0.35
C GLY A 88 -4.95 19.36 -0.15
N GLU A 89 -4.62 18.46 0.79
CA GLU A 89 -3.25 18.06 1.10
C GLU A 89 -3.00 16.59 0.75
N TRP A 90 -1.81 16.28 0.26
CA TRP A 90 -1.42 14.93 -0.10
C TRP A 90 -0.82 14.16 1.08
N TYR A 91 -1.07 12.86 1.10
CA TYR A 91 -0.56 11.90 2.09
C TYR A 91 -0.12 10.62 1.38
N CYS A 92 0.95 9.99 1.85
CA CYS A 92 1.40 8.70 1.33
C CYS A 92 0.78 7.56 2.14
N VAL A 93 0.38 6.49 1.45
CA VAL A 93 -0.19 5.29 2.06
C VAL A 93 0.41 4.05 1.41
N ASP A 94 0.99 3.17 2.20
CA ASP A 94 1.51 1.88 1.72
C ASP A 94 0.85 0.76 2.53
N VAL A 95 -0.28 0.29 2.04
CA VAL A 95 -1.05 -0.78 2.70
C VAL A 95 -0.27 -2.09 2.73
N THR A 96 0.50 -2.37 1.68
CA THR A 96 1.33 -3.58 1.60
C THR A 96 2.28 -3.67 2.80
N TRP A 97 2.98 -2.58 3.09
CA TRP A 97 3.98 -2.56 4.17
C TRP A 97 3.35 -2.46 5.56
N ASP A 98 2.08 -2.10 5.64
CA ASP A 98 1.31 -2.13 6.90
C ASP A 98 0.70 -3.51 7.18
N ASP A 99 0.70 -4.42 6.20
CA ASP A 99 0.22 -5.80 6.41
C ASP A 99 1.36 -6.66 6.96
N PRO A 100 1.22 -7.20 8.18
CA PRO A 100 2.27 -8.03 8.77
C PRO A 100 2.57 -9.30 7.97
N THR A 101 1.65 -9.78 7.14
CA THR A 101 1.89 -10.96 6.29
C THR A 101 2.94 -10.71 5.22
N THR A 102 3.19 -9.44 4.85
CA THR A 102 4.29 -9.05 3.96
C THR A 102 5.66 -9.48 4.51
N TYR A 103 5.77 -9.53 5.83
CA TYR A 103 7.00 -9.91 6.54
C TYR A 103 6.97 -11.34 7.06
N GLY A 104 6.02 -12.16 6.59
CA GLY A 104 5.91 -13.56 6.99
C GLY A 104 5.16 -13.81 8.28
N SER A 105 4.55 -12.79 8.89
CA SER A 105 3.76 -12.98 10.11
C SER A 105 2.45 -13.72 9.80
N VAL A 106 2.04 -14.60 10.71
CA VAL A 106 0.73 -15.25 10.65
C VAL A 106 -0.33 -14.45 11.44
N SER A 107 0.11 -13.50 12.25
CA SER A 107 -0.78 -12.62 13.01
C SER A 107 -1.25 -11.45 12.15
N LYS A 108 -2.52 -11.10 12.28
CA LYS A 108 -3.17 -10.03 11.52
C LYS A 108 -3.38 -8.79 12.40
N THR A 109 -2.31 -8.26 12.95
CA THR A 109 -2.37 -7.01 13.71
C THR A 109 -2.23 -5.84 12.75
N THR A 110 -3.25 -4.99 12.67
CA THR A 110 -3.22 -3.82 11.79
C THR A 110 -2.15 -2.83 12.24
N ALA A 111 -1.26 -2.48 11.33
CA ALA A 111 -0.25 -1.44 11.52
C ALA A 111 -0.65 -0.18 10.76
N HIS A 112 -0.14 0.97 11.21
CA HIS A 112 -0.41 2.27 10.58
C HIS A 112 0.89 3.07 10.38
N ARG A 113 2.02 2.36 10.24
CA ARG A 113 3.35 2.98 10.07
C ARG A 113 3.49 3.70 8.74
N TYR A 114 2.73 3.27 7.75
CA TYR A 114 2.73 3.79 6.38
C TYR A 114 1.34 4.30 5.99
N PHE A 115 0.58 4.76 6.97
CA PHE A 115 -0.76 5.33 6.77
C PHE A 115 -0.71 6.84 6.93
N ASN A 116 -1.01 7.57 5.85
CA ASN A 116 -1.04 9.04 5.81
C ASN A 116 0.26 9.68 6.31
N VAL A 117 1.37 9.21 5.77
CA VAL A 117 2.72 9.70 6.10
C VAL A 117 3.20 10.73 5.08
N THR A 118 4.23 11.47 5.43
CA THR A 118 4.85 12.45 4.53
C THR A 118 5.78 11.75 3.53
N SER A 119 6.07 12.46 2.43
CA SER A 119 7.05 12.00 1.45
C SER A 119 8.44 11.83 2.07
N GLU A 120 8.84 12.77 2.94
CA GLU A 120 10.13 12.68 3.65
C GLU A 120 10.21 11.44 4.53
N TYR A 121 9.14 11.15 5.29
CA TYR A 121 9.06 9.94 6.10
C TYR A 121 9.24 8.67 5.25
N LEU A 122 8.56 8.62 4.11
CA LEU A 122 8.58 7.46 3.23
C LEU A 122 9.96 7.26 2.58
N ARG A 123 10.60 8.35 2.14
CA ARG A 123 11.98 8.29 1.60
C ARG A 123 12.98 7.79 2.65
N GLY A 124 12.80 8.16 3.91
CA GLY A 124 13.63 7.69 5.02
C GLY A 124 13.41 6.21 5.36
N ARG A 125 12.39 5.57 4.77
CA ARG A 125 12.04 4.17 4.99
C ARG A 125 12.08 3.37 3.69
N ASP A 126 13.13 3.62 2.93
CA ASP A 126 13.49 2.80 1.76
C ASP A 126 12.48 2.82 0.61
N HIS A 127 11.76 3.93 0.44
CA HIS A 127 10.95 4.17 -0.73
C HIS A 127 11.61 5.25 -1.60
N GLN A 128 11.86 4.94 -2.86
CA GLN A 128 12.48 5.86 -3.81
C GLN A 128 11.59 6.03 -5.03
N TRP A 129 11.40 7.25 -5.49
CA TRP A 129 10.61 7.55 -6.69
C TRP A 129 11.08 8.86 -7.30
N ASP A 130 10.62 9.13 -8.52
CA ASP A 130 10.84 10.42 -9.17
C ASP A 130 9.96 11.48 -8.50
N ALA A 131 10.56 12.33 -7.68
CA ALA A 131 9.85 13.37 -6.95
C ALA A 131 9.19 14.40 -7.85
N SER A 132 9.62 14.53 -9.11
CA SER A 132 8.98 15.44 -10.06
C SER A 132 7.69 14.90 -10.66
N ALA A 133 7.43 13.60 -10.51
CA ALA A 133 6.25 12.95 -11.08
C ALA A 133 4.98 13.16 -10.26
N VAL A 134 5.10 13.45 -8.96
CA VAL A 134 3.96 13.58 -8.05
C VAL A 134 4.19 14.75 -7.09
N SER A 135 3.10 15.23 -6.49
CA SER A 135 3.18 16.28 -5.47
C SER A 135 3.89 15.78 -4.21
N GLU A 136 4.62 16.67 -3.55
CA GLU A 136 5.25 16.35 -2.28
C GLU A 136 4.20 16.35 -1.15
N ALA A 137 4.16 15.29 -0.36
CA ALA A 137 3.26 15.17 0.79
C ALA A 137 3.98 15.71 2.03
N THR A 138 3.48 16.79 2.60
CA THR A 138 4.10 17.46 3.76
C THR A 138 3.17 17.57 4.96
N ALA A 139 1.86 17.35 4.77
CA ALA A 139 0.87 17.53 5.82
C ALA A 139 0.86 16.34 6.79
N THR A 140 0.48 16.60 8.04
CA THR A 140 0.44 15.59 9.10
C THR A 140 -0.91 15.51 9.82
N LYS A 141 -1.89 16.31 9.40
CA LYS A 141 -3.20 16.40 10.07
C LYS A 141 -3.90 15.05 10.20
N TYR A 142 -3.83 14.23 9.16
CA TYR A 142 -4.49 12.92 9.11
C TYR A 142 -3.54 11.75 9.32
N ALA A 143 -2.34 12.01 9.81
CA ALA A 143 -1.42 10.96 10.22
C ALA A 143 -2.02 10.13 11.37
N TRP A 144 -1.66 8.87 11.44
CA TRP A 144 -2.15 7.99 12.50
C TRP A 144 -1.68 8.48 13.88
N ASN A 145 -2.63 8.58 14.79
CA ASN A 145 -2.36 8.92 16.19
C ASN A 145 -3.08 7.91 17.09
N PRO A 146 -2.36 6.98 17.72
CA PRO A 146 -2.99 5.96 18.55
C PRO A 146 -3.61 6.54 19.84
N TYR A 147 -3.32 7.79 20.17
CA TYR A 147 -3.83 8.45 21.36
C TYR A 147 -4.95 9.46 21.06
N ALA A 148 -5.37 9.53 19.81
CA ALA A 148 -6.44 10.45 19.40
C ALA A 148 -7.83 9.89 19.73
#